data_56f5be229fdeb229aee0151f3aa4a2e5
#
_entry.id   56f5be229fdeb229aee0151f3aa4a2e5
#
_cell.length_a   1.000
_cell.length_b   1.000
_cell.length_c   1.000
_cell.angle_alpha   90.00
_cell.angle_beta   90.00
_cell.angle_gamma   90.00
#
_symmetry.space_group_name_H-M   'P 1'
#
loop_
_entity.id
_entity.type
_entity.pdbx_description
1 polymer ?
#
loop_
_entity_poly.entity_id
_entity_poly.type
_entity_poly.pdbx_seq_one_letter_code
_entity_poly.pdbx_strand_id
1 'polypeptide(L)'
;MASMITMFLQSAYSMIDGLFVSNLIGDTALSAVNVAWPVIAVVTAIGTGVGCGGAVMMSTKQGEGKNEESNIVRANVILALLASSIVVTILFLILLTPLLKLMGAEGELLRLSQIYGRVMLTGGVLQILSCGLTPLLRNDNRAVSAMMIMVGGLFANLGLDFVFMYVFHMGIGGAAGASLCAQLFTTLCCLIILGTKKTDPIRFSQFMIRKEYWKKIFKTAVSPFGISLTPSLLILYHNVACLKFGGDLAVNAYALISSTVGSYRVLLIGVAEGIQPLASYAYGAHDFHAIRKIRNKAVITAIGVSFFLFIFTIATARFYPAIYGYEGEAAELGYHAVMVTAAQLIFTGLVRVTNSFFYSVGKDKYSLFMIYFDPLIMTPLTIVILPRILGLDGIWITAVVTQFILNIVAFGMFASHERQMKRMEAEKAFAGK
;
A
#
# COMPACT_ATOMS: atom_id res chain seq x y z
N MET A 1 9.61 13.31 2.77
CA MET A 1 10.61 12.70 3.67
C MET A 1 9.98 11.79 4.73
N ALA A 2 9.09 12.29 5.62
CA ALA A 2 8.47 11.48 6.67
C ALA A 2 7.86 10.16 6.17
N SER A 3 6.99 10.19 5.15
CA SER A 3 6.38 8.98 4.55
C SER A 3 7.41 8.01 3.96
N MET A 4 8.51 8.49 3.39
CA MET A 4 9.56 7.62 2.86
C MET A 4 10.31 6.89 3.98
N ILE A 5 10.64 7.59 5.08
CA ILE A 5 11.29 6.99 6.24
C ILE A 5 10.39 5.91 6.84
N THR A 6 9.09 6.20 6.99
CA THR A 6 8.12 5.22 7.49
C THR A 6 8.06 3.98 6.62
N MET A 7 7.99 4.13 5.30
CA MET A 7 7.93 3.01 4.36
C MET A 7 9.22 2.19 4.35
N PHE A 8 10.38 2.83 4.49
CA PHE A 8 11.65 2.13 4.64
C PHE A 8 11.69 1.26 5.89
N LEU A 9 11.34 1.85 7.05
CA LEU A 9 11.30 1.13 8.32
C LEU A 9 10.28 0.00 8.30
N GLN A 10 9.12 0.19 7.66
CA GLN A 10 8.11 -0.85 7.51
C GLN A 10 8.61 -2.03 6.67
N SER A 11 9.36 -1.75 5.60
CA SER A 11 9.97 -2.81 4.77
C SER A 11 11.02 -3.61 5.55
N ALA A 12 11.92 -2.92 6.28
CA ALA A 12 12.93 -3.57 7.12
C ALA A 12 12.29 -4.40 8.24
N TYR A 13 11.25 -3.86 8.88
CA TYR A 13 10.49 -4.54 9.91
C TYR A 13 9.87 -5.85 9.38
N SER A 14 9.21 -5.83 8.23
CA SER A 14 8.57 -7.04 7.67
C SER A 14 9.57 -8.19 7.44
N MET A 15 10.83 -7.85 7.11
CA MET A 15 11.90 -8.85 7.02
C MET A 15 12.26 -9.43 8.39
N ILE A 16 12.38 -8.58 9.42
CA ILE A 16 12.74 -8.99 10.78
C ILE A 16 11.64 -9.86 11.38
N ASP A 17 10.37 -9.50 11.21
CA ASP A 17 9.21 -10.28 11.68
C ASP A 17 9.21 -11.68 11.05
N GLY A 18 9.41 -11.79 9.75
CA GLY A 18 9.55 -13.07 9.06
C GLY A 18 10.70 -13.95 9.61
N LEU A 19 11.85 -13.32 9.92
CA LEU A 19 12.98 -14.01 10.54
C LEU A 19 12.66 -14.50 11.96
N PHE A 20 11.94 -13.73 12.77
CA PHE A 20 11.50 -14.18 14.09
C PHE A 20 10.58 -15.40 14.00
N VAL A 21 9.58 -15.36 13.11
CA VAL A 21 8.64 -16.48 12.92
C VAL A 21 9.37 -17.74 12.44
N SER A 22 10.24 -17.62 11.43
CA SER A 22 11.00 -18.77 10.90
C SER A 22 11.94 -19.38 11.94
N ASN A 23 12.74 -18.56 12.63
CA ASN A 23 13.75 -19.07 13.56
C ASN A 23 13.18 -19.56 14.89
N LEU A 24 12.10 -18.98 15.40
CA LEU A 24 11.53 -19.34 16.72
C LEU A 24 10.42 -20.39 16.63
N ILE A 25 9.69 -20.47 15.52
CA ILE A 25 8.54 -21.34 15.38
C ILE A 25 8.76 -22.41 14.30
N GLY A 26 9.49 -22.06 13.23
CA GLY A 26 9.83 -22.94 12.13
C GLY A 26 9.20 -22.54 10.79
N ASP A 27 9.69 -23.17 9.71
CA ASP A 27 9.36 -22.81 8.32
C ASP A 27 7.88 -23.06 7.98
N THR A 28 7.25 -24.08 8.58
CA THR A 28 5.81 -24.33 8.39
C THR A 28 4.96 -23.17 8.93
N ALA A 29 5.40 -22.54 10.03
CA ALA A 29 4.71 -21.37 10.58
C ALA A 29 4.86 -20.14 9.68
N LEU A 30 6.04 -19.91 9.12
CA LEU A 30 6.25 -18.85 8.14
C LEU A 30 5.38 -19.06 6.89
N SER A 31 5.31 -20.30 6.41
CA SER A 31 4.43 -20.69 5.30
C SER A 31 2.95 -20.44 5.64
N ALA A 32 2.53 -20.71 6.88
CA ALA A 32 1.18 -20.46 7.35
C ALA A 32 0.82 -18.97 7.39
N VAL A 33 1.75 -18.11 7.80
CA VAL A 33 1.60 -16.64 7.70
C VAL A 33 1.41 -16.22 6.26
N ASN A 34 2.25 -16.71 5.35
CA ASN A 34 2.19 -16.36 3.92
C ASN A 34 0.87 -16.79 3.26
N VAL A 35 0.33 -17.96 3.63
CA VAL A 35 -0.99 -18.43 3.14
C VAL A 35 -2.13 -17.59 3.70
N ALA A 36 -2.06 -17.14 4.96
CA ALA A 36 -3.08 -16.29 5.56
C ALA A 36 -3.02 -14.83 5.09
N TRP A 37 -1.84 -14.37 4.66
CA TRP A 37 -1.57 -12.97 4.32
C TRP A 37 -2.53 -12.36 3.28
N PRO A 38 -2.91 -13.01 2.16
CA PRO A 38 -3.84 -12.41 1.18
C PRO A 38 -5.20 -12.04 1.78
N VAL A 39 -5.70 -12.83 2.73
CA VAL A 39 -6.95 -12.54 3.44
C VAL A 39 -6.79 -11.28 4.29
N ILE A 40 -5.69 -11.19 5.04
CA ILE A 40 -5.36 -10.04 5.89
C ILE A 40 -5.10 -8.79 5.05
N ALA A 41 -4.45 -8.95 3.89
CA ALA A 41 -4.18 -7.85 2.97
C ALA A 41 -5.46 -7.19 2.44
N VAL A 42 -6.54 -7.94 2.20
CA VAL A 42 -7.83 -7.35 1.83
C VAL A 42 -8.41 -6.52 2.98
N VAL A 43 -8.33 -7.02 4.22
CA VAL A 43 -8.82 -6.32 5.42
C VAL A 43 -8.07 -4.98 5.59
N THR A 44 -6.75 -5.00 5.51
CA THR A 44 -5.93 -3.78 5.64
C THR A 44 -6.11 -2.83 4.45
N ALA A 45 -6.31 -3.36 3.24
CA ALA A 45 -6.60 -2.56 2.04
C ALA A 45 -7.92 -1.79 2.15
N ILE A 46 -8.95 -2.37 2.79
CA ILE A 46 -10.21 -1.68 3.06
C ILE A 46 -9.98 -0.51 4.03
N GLY A 47 -9.22 -0.72 5.11
CA GLY A 47 -8.84 0.34 6.05
C GLY A 47 -8.11 1.48 5.36
N THR A 48 -7.07 1.16 4.59
CA THR A 48 -6.29 2.14 3.81
C THR A 48 -7.17 2.86 2.79
N GLY A 49 -8.04 2.13 2.09
CA GLY A 49 -8.95 2.70 1.10
C GLY A 49 -9.88 3.75 1.69
N VAL A 50 -10.64 3.36 2.73
CA VAL A 50 -11.61 4.25 3.39
C VAL A 50 -10.90 5.42 4.07
N GLY A 51 -9.76 5.17 4.74
CA GLY A 51 -8.96 6.19 5.40
C GLY A 51 -8.40 7.23 4.42
N CYS A 52 -7.74 6.79 3.34
CA CYS A 52 -7.21 7.69 2.31
C CYS A 52 -8.32 8.44 1.57
N GLY A 53 -9.41 7.75 1.19
CA GLY A 53 -10.55 8.38 0.51
C GLY A 53 -11.19 9.48 1.36
N GLY A 54 -11.35 9.21 2.65
CA GLY A 54 -11.85 10.20 3.61
C GLY A 54 -10.86 11.32 3.88
N ALA A 55 -9.57 11.01 3.99
CA ALA A 55 -8.51 11.99 4.20
C ALA A 55 -8.40 13.00 3.04
N VAL A 56 -8.54 12.54 1.80
CA VAL A 56 -8.61 13.43 0.61
C VAL A 56 -9.79 14.38 0.72
N MET A 57 -10.98 13.87 1.05
CA MET A 57 -12.17 14.70 1.19
C MET A 57 -12.03 15.72 2.32
N MET A 58 -11.48 15.31 3.47
CA MET A 58 -11.21 16.17 4.61
C MET A 58 -10.26 17.32 4.23
N SER A 59 -9.12 16.98 3.62
CA SER A 59 -8.10 17.94 3.18
C SER A 59 -8.63 18.90 2.11
N THR A 60 -9.47 18.43 1.20
CA THR A 60 -10.16 19.29 0.21
C THR A 60 -11.07 20.31 0.91
N LYS A 61 -11.83 19.90 1.94
CA LYS A 61 -12.68 20.81 2.71
C LYS A 61 -11.87 21.84 3.50
N GLN A 62 -10.71 21.45 4.01
CA GLN A 62 -9.77 22.41 4.64
C GLN A 62 -9.25 23.43 3.61
N GLY A 63 -8.91 22.98 2.39
CA GLY A 63 -8.50 23.86 1.31
C GLY A 63 -9.61 24.85 0.88
N GLU A 64 -10.88 24.42 0.89
CA GLU A 64 -12.04 25.29 0.66
C GLU A 64 -12.27 26.34 1.80
N GLY A 65 -11.49 26.27 2.89
CA GLY A 65 -11.70 27.10 4.09
C GLY A 65 -12.87 26.67 4.97
N LYS A 66 -13.49 25.50 4.67
CA LYS A 66 -14.67 24.96 5.36
C LYS A 66 -14.26 24.02 6.49
N ASN A 67 -13.66 24.56 7.54
CA ASN A 67 -13.11 23.77 8.64
C ASN A 67 -14.18 22.96 9.39
N GLU A 68 -15.38 23.50 9.57
CA GLU A 68 -16.48 22.77 10.20
C GLU A 68 -16.94 21.56 9.38
N GLU A 69 -17.08 21.71 8.05
CA GLU A 69 -17.36 20.58 7.17
C GLU A 69 -16.23 19.54 7.18
N SER A 70 -14.97 19.98 7.26
CA SER A 70 -13.81 19.09 7.39
C SER A 70 -13.89 18.21 8.64
N ASN A 71 -14.34 18.78 9.78
CA ASN A 71 -14.54 18.02 11.02
C ASN A 71 -15.69 17.02 10.93
N ILE A 72 -16.79 17.41 10.27
CA ILE A 72 -17.90 16.48 10.00
C ILE A 72 -17.41 15.34 9.10
N VAL A 73 -16.61 15.62 8.08
CA VAL A 73 -15.99 14.58 7.23
C VAL A 73 -15.10 13.66 8.08
N ARG A 74 -14.24 14.22 8.95
CA ARG A 74 -13.37 13.45 9.85
C ARG A 74 -14.16 12.49 10.72
N ALA A 75 -15.24 12.94 11.35
CA ALA A 75 -16.13 12.09 12.15
C ALA A 75 -16.80 10.99 11.29
N ASN A 76 -17.26 11.31 10.08
CA ASN A 76 -17.85 10.34 9.16
C ASN A 76 -16.84 9.30 8.66
N VAL A 77 -15.55 9.66 8.49
CA VAL A 77 -14.50 8.69 8.15
C VAL A 77 -14.29 7.71 9.29
N ILE A 78 -14.23 8.17 10.53
CA ILE A 78 -14.09 7.28 11.70
C ILE A 78 -15.30 6.32 11.78
N LEU A 79 -16.53 6.82 11.58
CA LEU A 79 -17.72 5.97 11.54
C LEU A 79 -17.70 4.97 10.38
N ALA A 80 -17.24 5.39 9.18
CA ALA A 80 -17.12 4.50 8.03
C ALA A 80 -16.06 3.41 8.26
N LEU A 81 -14.93 3.75 8.89
CA LEU A 81 -13.91 2.77 9.28
C LEU A 81 -14.45 1.77 10.30
N LEU A 82 -15.15 2.23 11.33
CA LEU A 82 -15.79 1.36 12.33
C LEU A 82 -16.84 0.45 11.69
N ALA A 83 -17.74 0.99 10.88
CA ALA A 83 -18.77 0.19 10.20
C ALA A 83 -18.15 -0.84 9.25
N SER A 84 -17.17 -0.43 8.43
CA SER A 84 -16.45 -1.34 7.54
C SER A 84 -15.71 -2.42 8.32
N SER A 85 -15.09 -2.07 9.45
CA SER A 85 -14.33 -3.03 10.26
C SER A 85 -15.22 -4.13 10.83
N ILE A 86 -16.40 -3.80 11.34
CA ILE A 86 -17.35 -4.78 11.87
C ILE A 86 -17.81 -5.73 10.75
N VAL A 87 -18.27 -5.18 9.63
CA VAL A 87 -18.77 -5.97 8.50
C VAL A 87 -17.69 -6.89 7.95
N VAL A 88 -16.50 -6.36 7.71
CA VAL A 88 -15.39 -7.08 7.10
C VAL A 88 -14.85 -8.15 8.05
N THR A 89 -14.69 -7.84 9.33
CA THR A 89 -14.26 -8.82 10.35
C THR A 89 -15.19 -10.02 10.42
N ILE A 90 -16.50 -9.79 10.51
CA ILE A 90 -17.49 -10.88 10.58
C ILE A 90 -17.44 -11.70 9.27
N LEU A 91 -17.44 -11.05 8.13
CA LEU A 91 -17.41 -11.72 6.83
C LEU A 91 -16.18 -12.62 6.68
N PHE A 92 -14.98 -12.07 6.98
CA PHE A 92 -13.74 -12.83 6.79
C PHE A 92 -13.51 -13.88 7.87
N LEU A 93 -14.04 -13.73 9.08
CA LEU A 93 -14.04 -14.81 10.08
C LEU A 93 -14.83 -16.03 9.59
N ILE A 94 -15.97 -15.81 8.91
CA ILE A 94 -16.78 -16.88 8.32
C ILE A 94 -16.07 -17.51 7.13
N LEU A 95 -15.46 -16.68 6.27
CA LEU A 95 -14.83 -17.12 5.02
C LEU A 95 -13.40 -17.63 5.20
N LEU A 96 -12.76 -17.43 6.35
CA LEU A 96 -11.34 -17.76 6.57
C LEU A 96 -11.01 -19.20 6.19
N THR A 97 -11.70 -20.17 6.77
CA THR A 97 -11.40 -21.58 6.53
C THR A 97 -11.60 -22.01 5.07
N PRO A 98 -12.73 -21.69 4.39
CA PRO A 98 -12.88 -22.01 2.98
C PRO A 98 -11.83 -21.31 2.09
N LEU A 99 -11.45 -20.06 2.37
CA LEU A 99 -10.41 -19.36 1.63
C LEU A 99 -9.03 -20.02 1.79
N LEU A 100 -8.64 -20.38 3.02
CA LEU A 100 -7.37 -21.07 3.26
C LEU A 100 -7.30 -22.42 2.55
N LYS A 101 -8.39 -23.19 2.54
CA LYS A 101 -8.47 -24.46 1.78
C LYS A 101 -8.39 -24.24 0.28
N LEU A 102 -9.06 -23.20 -0.24
CA LEU A 102 -8.96 -22.83 -1.65
C LEU A 102 -7.54 -22.45 -2.07
N MET A 103 -6.75 -21.90 -1.13
CA MET A 103 -5.35 -21.57 -1.32
C MET A 103 -4.40 -22.77 -1.15
N GLY A 104 -4.93 -23.98 -0.98
CA GLY A 104 -4.16 -25.21 -0.89
C GLY A 104 -3.62 -25.52 0.51
N ALA A 105 -4.13 -24.88 1.56
CA ALA A 105 -3.72 -25.21 2.92
C ALA A 105 -4.39 -26.52 3.41
N GLU A 106 -3.57 -27.48 3.84
CA GLU A 106 -4.01 -28.77 4.37
C GLU A 106 -3.22 -29.14 5.64
N GLY A 107 -3.72 -30.08 6.41
CA GLY A 107 -3.03 -30.63 7.58
C GLY A 107 -2.57 -29.59 8.60
N GLU A 108 -1.29 -29.63 8.97
CA GLU A 108 -0.68 -28.73 9.94
C GLU A 108 -0.60 -27.28 9.42
N LEU A 109 -0.36 -27.11 8.11
CA LEU A 109 -0.35 -25.81 7.47
C LEU A 109 -1.70 -25.11 7.62
N LEU A 110 -2.80 -25.82 7.40
CA LEU A 110 -4.16 -25.29 7.59
C LEU A 110 -4.40 -24.91 9.05
N ARG A 111 -3.99 -25.76 10.00
CA ARG A 111 -4.16 -25.52 11.44
C ARG A 111 -3.46 -24.24 11.87
N LEU A 112 -2.18 -24.08 11.49
CA LEU A 112 -1.39 -22.88 11.83
C LEU A 112 -1.92 -21.63 11.14
N SER A 113 -2.30 -21.71 9.86
CA SER A 113 -2.92 -20.59 9.12
C SER A 113 -4.26 -20.16 9.73
N GLN A 114 -5.05 -21.11 10.24
CA GLN A 114 -6.29 -20.81 10.95
C GLN A 114 -6.04 -20.12 12.28
N ILE A 115 -5.06 -20.57 13.07
CA ILE A 115 -4.71 -19.92 14.34
C ILE A 115 -4.30 -18.48 14.10
N TYR A 116 -3.33 -18.26 13.20
CA TYR A 116 -2.86 -16.93 12.84
C TYR A 116 -3.98 -16.05 12.29
N GLY A 117 -4.70 -16.54 11.29
CA GLY A 117 -5.77 -15.80 10.63
C GLY A 117 -6.93 -15.46 11.57
N ARG A 118 -7.33 -16.38 12.47
CA ARG A 118 -8.38 -16.10 13.46
C ARG A 118 -7.96 -15.01 14.44
N VAL A 119 -6.75 -15.08 15.00
CA VAL A 119 -6.24 -14.05 15.90
C VAL A 119 -6.21 -12.70 15.17
N MET A 120 -5.63 -12.65 13.98
CA MET A 120 -5.58 -11.42 13.18
C MET A 120 -6.98 -10.87 12.86
N LEU A 121 -7.92 -11.70 12.45
CA LEU A 121 -9.28 -11.28 12.11
C LEU A 121 -10.11 -10.87 13.32
N THR A 122 -9.95 -11.50 14.50
CA THR A 122 -10.62 -11.00 15.72
C THR A 122 -10.21 -9.57 16.06
N GLY A 123 -8.96 -9.20 15.75
CA GLY A 123 -8.48 -7.83 15.81
C GLY A 123 -8.69 -7.02 14.52
N GLY A 124 -9.51 -7.48 13.58
CA GLY A 124 -9.72 -6.81 12.30
C GLY A 124 -10.20 -5.35 12.43
N VAL A 125 -10.92 -5.03 13.51
CA VAL A 125 -11.29 -3.65 13.86
C VAL A 125 -10.04 -2.80 14.06
N LEU A 126 -9.04 -3.30 14.81
CA LEU A 126 -7.79 -2.57 15.05
C LEU A 126 -6.97 -2.42 13.77
N GLN A 127 -6.93 -3.44 12.92
CA GLN A 127 -6.25 -3.40 11.63
C GLN A 127 -6.82 -2.30 10.72
N ILE A 128 -8.14 -2.28 10.55
CA ILE A 128 -8.81 -1.30 9.69
C ILE A 128 -8.67 0.11 10.25
N LEU A 129 -8.81 0.28 11.58
CA LEU A 129 -8.65 1.59 12.21
C LEU A 129 -7.21 2.10 12.13
N SER A 130 -6.20 1.27 12.44
CA SER A 130 -4.79 1.70 12.38
C SER A 130 -4.38 2.13 10.97
N CYS A 131 -4.76 1.34 9.95
CA CYS A 131 -4.48 1.65 8.55
C CYS A 131 -5.25 2.87 8.04
N GLY A 132 -6.47 3.10 8.53
CA GLY A 132 -7.32 4.20 8.07
C GLY A 132 -7.11 5.52 8.80
N LEU A 133 -6.81 5.50 10.09
CA LEU A 133 -6.60 6.72 10.88
C LEU A 133 -5.25 7.40 10.58
N THR A 134 -4.23 6.63 10.21
CA THR A 134 -2.90 7.17 9.87
C THR A 134 -2.92 8.14 8.68
N PRO A 135 -3.54 7.82 7.53
CA PRO A 135 -3.73 8.77 6.45
C PRO A 135 -4.57 10.00 6.87
N LEU A 136 -5.60 9.79 7.70
CA LEU A 136 -6.44 10.87 8.19
C LEU A 136 -5.63 11.87 9.03
N LEU A 137 -4.78 11.37 9.94
CA LEU A 137 -3.89 12.20 10.76
C LEU A 137 -2.84 12.94 9.91
N ARG A 138 -2.29 12.27 8.91
CA ARG A 138 -1.32 12.87 7.96
C ARG A 138 -1.95 14.05 7.20
N ASN A 139 -3.21 13.92 6.80
CA ASN A 139 -3.97 14.96 6.10
C ASN A 139 -4.48 16.07 7.03
N ASP A 140 -4.49 15.86 8.35
CA ASP A 140 -4.80 16.89 9.34
C ASP A 140 -3.59 17.77 9.71
N ASN A 141 -2.63 17.90 8.81
CA ASN A 141 -1.38 18.68 8.98
C ASN A 141 -0.43 18.11 10.05
N ARG A 142 -0.56 16.83 10.41
CA ARG A 142 0.20 16.13 11.46
C ARG A 142 1.00 14.96 10.91
N ALA A 143 1.64 15.15 9.75
CA ALA A 143 2.39 14.10 9.06
C ALA A 143 3.56 13.56 9.91
N VAL A 144 4.22 14.42 10.70
CA VAL A 144 5.30 14.00 11.61
C VAL A 144 4.76 13.14 12.75
N SER A 145 3.62 13.53 13.34
CA SER A 145 2.97 12.73 14.38
C SER A 145 2.54 11.36 13.85
N ALA A 146 1.97 11.30 12.64
CA ALA A 146 1.63 10.04 11.99
C ALA A 146 2.87 9.15 11.78
N MET A 147 3.99 9.73 11.34
CA MET A 147 5.27 9.02 11.21
C MET A 147 5.75 8.46 12.57
N MET A 148 5.76 9.29 13.62
CA MET A 148 6.23 8.87 14.94
C MET A 148 5.38 7.76 15.55
N ILE A 149 4.04 7.80 15.34
CA ILE A 149 3.13 6.74 15.78
C ILE A 149 3.43 5.44 15.03
N MET A 150 3.61 5.49 13.70
CA MET A 150 3.93 4.30 12.91
C MET A 150 5.27 3.70 13.32
N VAL A 151 6.29 4.52 13.52
CA VAL A 151 7.62 4.07 13.99
C VAL A 151 7.51 3.49 15.40
N GLY A 152 6.79 4.13 16.31
CA GLY A 152 6.53 3.61 17.65
C GLY A 152 5.79 2.27 17.62
N GLY A 153 4.80 2.12 16.74
CA GLY A 153 4.08 0.87 16.51
C GLY A 153 4.98 -0.26 16.00
N LEU A 154 5.92 0.04 15.09
CA LEU A 154 6.90 -0.95 14.61
C LEU A 154 7.81 -1.45 15.74
N PHE A 155 8.35 -0.54 16.55
CA PHE A 155 9.20 -0.93 17.69
C PHE A 155 8.40 -1.67 18.78
N ALA A 156 7.15 -1.26 19.04
CA ALA A 156 6.27 -1.95 19.96
C ALA A 156 6.00 -3.39 19.48
N ASN A 157 5.71 -3.57 18.19
CA ASN A 157 5.51 -4.89 17.62
C ASN A 157 6.75 -5.77 17.76
N LEU A 158 7.94 -5.27 17.37
CA LEU A 158 9.20 -6.01 17.48
C LEU A 158 9.49 -6.46 18.91
N GLY A 159 9.28 -5.56 19.89
CA GLY A 159 9.44 -5.90 21.31
C GLY A 159 8.43 -6.93 21.80
N LEU A 160 7.16 -6.83 21.34
CA LEU A 160 6.10 -7.77 21.69
C LEU A 160 6.27 -9.13 20.99
N ASP A 161 6.78 -9.17 19.77
CA ASP A 161 7.14 -10.41 19.06
C ASP A 161 8.17 -11.20 19.87
N PHE A 162 9.22 -10.52 20.33
CA PHE A 162 10.21 -11.14 21.21
C PHE A 162 9.56 -11.68 22.49
N VAL A 163 8.75 -10.88 23.18
CA VAL A 163 8.10 -11.27 24.44
C VAL A 163 7.12 -12.44 24.23
N PHE A 164 6.26 -12.37 23.23
CA PHE A 164 5.20 -13.37 23.06
C PHE A 164 5.72 -14.67 22.45
N MET A 165 6.67 -14.61 21.52
CA MET A 165 7.20 -15.82 20.88
C MET A 165 8.36 -16.42 21.68
N TYR A 166 9.30 -15.63 22.17
CA TYR A 166 10.51 -16.12 22.85
C TYR A 166 10.28 -16.33 24.36
N VAL A 167 9.68 -15.36 25.07
CA VAL A 167 9.53 -15.45 26.54
C VAL A 167 8.30 -16.30 26.91
N PHE A 168 7.15 -16.05 26.29
CA PHE A 168 5.90 -16.74 26.59
C PHE A 168 5.64 -17.99 25.75
N HIS A 169 6.45 -18.26 24.73
CA HIS A 169 6.33 -19.42 23.84
C HIS A 169 4.92 -19.59 23.24
N MET A 170 4.23 -18.49 22.92
CA MET A 170 2.86 -18.51 22.40
C MET A 170 2.76 -18.98 20.93
N GLY A 171 3.88 -19.33 20.31
CA GLY A 171 3.93 -19.77 18.92
C GLY A 171 3.38 -18.74 17.93
N ILE A 172 2.79 -19.20 16.82
CA ILE A 172 2.26 -18.35 15.76
C ILE A 172 1.12 -17.41 16.22
N GLY A 173 0.37 -17.82 17.24
CA GLY A 173 -0.64 -16.96 17.87
C GLY A 173 -0.03 -15.76 18.57
N GLY A 174 1.20 -15.90 19.11
CA GLY A 174 1.97 -14.83 19.72
C GLY A 174 2.37 -13.76 18.70
N ALA A 175 2.86 -14.14 17.53
CA ALA A 175 3.17 -13.22 16.43
C ALA A 175 1.94 -12.40 16.00
N ALA A 176 0.79 -13.07 15.82
CA ALA A 176 -0.46 -12.38 15.50
C ALA A 176 -0.89 -11.43 16.64
N GLY A 177 -0.78 -11.87 17.90
CA GLY A 177 -1.10 -11.07 19.09
C GLY A 177 -0.25 -9.82 19.22
N ALA A 178 1.07 -9.91 18.98
CA ALA A 178 2.00 -8.80 19.01
C ALA A 178 1.65 -7.75 17.94
N SER A 179 1.32 -8.20 16.72
CA SER A 179 0.85 -7.34 15.65
C SER A 179 -0.43 -6.58 16.03
N LEU A 180 -1.40 -7.24 16.67
CA LEU A 180 -2.64 -6.60 17.13
C LEU A 180 -2.39 -5.58 18.24
N CYS A 181 -1.51 -5.88 19.19
CA CYS A 181 -1.12 -4.93 20.25
C CYS A 181 -0.46 -3.67 19.68
N ALA A 182 0.42 -3.82 18.69
CA ALA A 182 1.02 -2.69 17.98
C ALA A 182 -0.01 -1.85 17.20
N GLN A 183 -1.00 -2.51 16.59
CA GLN A 183 -2.11 -1.83 15.92
C GLN A 183 -3.05 -1.13 16.90
N LEU A 184 -3.29 -1.71 18.07
CA LEU A 184 -4.01 -1.06 19.17
C LEU A 184 -3.28 0.21 19.61
N PHE A 185 -1.96 0.14 19.85
CA PHE A 185 -1.14 1.31 20.17
C PHE A 185 -1.28 2.40 19.10
N THR A 186 -1.12 2.04 17.82
CA THR A 186 -1.26 2.97 16.69
C THR A 186 -2.65 3.60 16.67
N THR A 187 -3.71 2.80 16.82
CA THR A 187 -5.11 3.26 16.83
C THR A 187 -5.37 4.24 17.95
N LEU A 188 -4.97 3.89 19.20
CA LEU A 188 -5.17 4.74 20.37
C LEU A 188 -4.43 6.08 20.23
N CYS A 189 -3.15 6.05 19.83
CA CYS A 189 -2.37 7.26 19.61
C CYS A 189 -3.00 8.16 18.53
N CYS A 190 -3.47 7.58 17.41
CA CYS A 190 -4.16 8.34 16.37
C CYS A 190 -5.46 8.98 16.89
N LEU A 191 -6.29 8.23 17.61
CA LEU A 191 -7.54 8.76 18.17
C LEU A 191 -7.31 9.86 19.20
N ILE A 192 -6.34 9.69 20.10
CA ILE A 192 -5.96 10.71 21.09
C ILE A 192 -5.54 11.99 20.38
N ILE A 193 -4.63 11.90 19.40
CA ILE A 193 -4.12 13.08 18.71
C ILE A 193 -5.22 13.75 17.86
N LEU A 194 -6.08 12.99 17.20
CA LEU A 194 -7.21 13.53 16.45
C LEU A 194 -8.25 14.18 17.37
N GLY A 195 -8.46 13.67 18.59
CA GLY A 195 -9.38 14.19 19.57
C GLY A 195 -8.89 15.42 20.35
N THR A 196 -7.56 15.59 20.48
CA THR A 196 -6.95 16.66 21.30
C THR A 196 -6.65 17.96 20.54
N LYS A 197 -7.27 18.20 19.39
CA LYS A 197 -7.07 19.41 18.61
C LYS A 197 -7.70 20.61 19.32
N LYS A 198 -6.88 21.43 19.99
CA LYS A 198 -7.35 22.60 20.79
C LYS A 198 -8.12 23.64 19.96
N THR A 199 -7.73 23.83 18.68
CA THR A 199 -8.31 24.85 17.81
C THR A 199 -9.64 24.43 17.18
N ASP A 200 -9.89 23.11 17.08
CA ASP A 200 -11.06 22.58 16.37
C ASP A 200 -11.35 21.14 16.80
N PRO A 201 -11.84 20.93 18.05
CA PRO A 201 -12.10 19.60 18.60
C PRO A 201 -13.25 18.92 17.85
N ILE A 202 -13.19 17.61 17.70
CA ILE A 202 -14.32 16.82 17.21
C ILE A 202 -15.43 16.89 18.27
N ARG A 203 -16.59 17.43 17.90
CA ARG A 203 -17.77 17.47 18.75
C ARG A 203 -18.61 16.22 18.52
N PHE A 204 -19.24 15.71 19.58
CA PHE A 204 -20.11 14.52 19.48
C PHE A 204 -21.27 14.72 18.48
N SER A 205 -21.77 15.94 18.33
CA SER A 205 -22.79 16.31 17.35
C SER A 205 -22.36 16.13 15.88
N GLN A 206 -21.06 16.00 15.61
CA GLN A 206 -20.52 15.80 14.25
C GLN A 206 -20.55 14.33 13.83
N PHE A 207 -20.78 13.39 14.76
CA PHE A 207 -20.93 11.95 14.48
C PHE A 207 -22.33 11.61 13.92
N MET A 208 -22.82 12.41 12.99
CA MET A 208 -24.02 12.11 12.23
C MET A 208 -23.66 11.52 10.87
N ILE A 209 -24.25 10.37 10.55
CA ILE A 209 -24.05 9.71 9.26
C ILE A 209 -24.63 10.57 8.14
N ARG A 210 -23.78 11.08 7.27
CA ARG A 210 -24.18 11.80 6.06
C ARG A 210 -23.94 10.95 4.83
N LYS A 211 -25.00 10.44 4.22
CA LYS A 211 -24.97 9.53 3.08
C LYS A 211 -24.12 10.06 1.91
N GLU A 212 -24.17 11.37 1.66
CA GLU A 212 -23.39 12.04 0.60
C GLU A 212 -21.87 11.90 0.84
N TYR A 213 -21.43 12.09 2.11
CA TYR A 213 -20.03 11.95 2.47
C TYR A 213 -19.58 10.49 2.36
N TRP A 214 -20.38 9.55 2.84
CA TRP A 214 -20.09 8.13 2.71
C TRP A 214 -19.96 7.71 1.25
N LYS A 215 -20.92 8.11 0.38
CA LYS A 215 -20.84 7.82 -1.06
C LYS A 215 -19.53 8.34 -1.67
N LYS A 216 -19.10 9.55 -1.32
CA LYS A 216 -17.87 10.15 -1.83
C LYS A 216 -16.63 9.48 -1.25
N ILE A 217 -16.60 9.20 0.06
CA ILE A 217 -15.52 8.49 0.75
C ILE A 217 -15.30 7.13 0.09
N PHE A 218 -16.33 6.30 -0.03
CA PHE A 218 -16.22 4.97 -0.64
C PHE A 218 -15.86 5.02 -2.12
N LYS A 219 -16.35 5.99 -2.87
CA LYS A 219 -15.98 6.17 -4.27
C LYS A 219 -14.48 6.44 -4.43
N THR A 220 -13.92 7.35 -3.65
CA THR A 220 -12.49 7.68 -3.69
C THR A 220 -11.64 6.56 -3.06
N ALA A 221 -12.18 5.80 -2.09
CA ALA A 221 -11.54 4.66 -1.44
C ALA A 221 -11.13 3.54 -2.39
N VAL A 222 -11.86 3.35 -3.51
CA VAL A 222 -11.58 2.28 -4.49
C VAL A 222 -10.17 2.39 -5.07
N SER A 223 -9.64 3.61 -5.24
CA SER A 223 -8.30 3.83 -5.76
C SER A 223 -7.19 3.39 -4.77
N PRO A 224 -7.12 3.90 -3.52
CA PRO A 224 -6.12 3.44 -2.54
C PRO A 224 -6.29 1.96 -2.16
N PHE A 225 -7.51 1.43 -2.13
CA PHE A 225 -7.78 0.00 -1.98
C PHE A 225 -7.06 -0.81 -3.05
N GLY A 226 -7.22 -0.43 -4.33
CA GLY A 226 -6.56 -1.10 -5.44
C GLY A 226 -5.03 -1.02 -5.36
N ILE A 227 -4.46 0.12 -4.93
CA ILE A 227 -3.01 0.27 -4.72
C ILE A 227 -2.49 -0.75 -3.72
N SER A 228 -3.23 -0.99 -2.64
CA SER A 228 -2.86 -1.94 -1.58
C SER A 228 -3.01 -3.41 -2.01
N LEU A 229 -3.99 -3.72 -2.86
CA LEU A 229 -4.29 -5.10 -3.28
C LEU A 229 -3.49 -5.54 -4.51
N THR A 230 -3.17 -4.64 -5.43
CA THR A 230 -2.47 -4.93 -6.69
C THR A 230 -1.20 -5.77 -6.51
N PRO A 231 -0.30 -5.50 -5.53
CA PRO A 231 0.92 -6.30 -5.37
C PRO A 231 0.66 -7.80 -5.20
N SER A 232 -0.37 -8.16 -4.44
CA SER A 232 -0.74 -9.58 -4.21
C SER A 232 -1.19 -10.27 -5.50
N LEU A 233 -1.95 -9.59 -6.36
CA LEU A 233 -2.38 -10.11 -7.66
C LEU A 233 -1.18 -10.30 -8.60
N LEU A 234 -0.27 -9.33 -8.63
CA LEU A 234 0.93 -9.42 -9.47
C LEU A 234 1.83 -10.59 -9.05
N ILE A 235 2.02 -10.80 -7.74
CA ILE A 235 2.80 -11.93 -7.22
C ILE A 235 2.16 -13.26 -7.65
N LEU A 236 0.83 -13.37 -7.56
CA LEU A 236 0.12 -14.58 -7.97
C LEU A 236 0.35 -14.90 -9.46
N TYR A 237 0.20 -13.92 -10.35
CA TYR A 237 0.40 -14.12 -11.79
C TYR A 237 1.81 -14.55 -12.13
N HIS A 238 2.81 -13.89 -11.53
CA HIS A 238 4.21 -14.23 -11.78
C HIS A 238 4.56 -15.61 -11.23
N ASN A 239 4.11 -15.97 -10.02
CA ASN A 239 4.36 -17.30 -9.46
C ASN A 239 3.78 -18.42 -10.35
N VAL A 240 2.53 -18.25 -10.83
CA VAL A 240 1.91 -19.23 -11.75
C VAL A 240 2.70 -19.36 -13.06
N ALA A 241 3.16 -18.24 -13.60
CA ALA A 241 3.96 -18.24 -14.82
C ALA A 241 5.36 -18.86 -14.58
N CYS A 242 6.04 -18.52 -13.49
CA CYS A 242 7.32 -19.09 -13.11
C CYS A 242 7.24 -20.61 -12.97
N LEU A 243 6.23 -21.11 -12.23
CA LEU A 243 6.02 -22.55 -12.06
C LEU A 243 5.83 -23.26 -13.40
N LYS A 244 5.07 -22.64 -14.33
CA LYS A 244 4.78 -23.22 -15.64
C LYS A 244 5.99 -23.26 -16.59
N PHE A 245 6.85 -22.24 -16.60
CA PHE A 245 7.91 -22.06 -17.58
C PHE A 245 9.31 -22.43 -17.08
N GLY A 246 9.53 -22.46 -15.75
CA GLY A 246 10.84 -22.71 -15.16
C GLY A 246 10.83 -23.51 -13.85
N GLY A 247 9.65 -24.02 -13.45
CA GLY A 247 9.50 -24.83 -12.23
C GLY A 247 9.90 -24.08 -10.96
N ASP A 248 10.30 -24.84 -9.94
CA ASP A 248 10.64 -24.29 -8.61
C ASP A 248 11.82 -23.32 -8.64
N LEU A 249 12.79 -23.55 -9.54
CA LEU A 249 13.94 -22.66 -9.69
C LEU A 249 13.54 -21.25 -10.09
N ALA A 250 12.59 -21.11 -11.03
CA ALA A 250 12.08 -19.81 -11.45
C ALA A 250 11.21 -19.15 -10.36
N VAL A 251 10.47 -19.95 -9.58
CA VAL A 251 9.70 -19.44 -8.43
C VAL A 251 10.64 -18.87 -7.37
N ASN A 252 11.75 -19.53 -7.08
CA ASN A 252 12.78 -19.06 -6.17
C ASN A 252 13.43 -17.75 -6.66
N ALA A 253 13.76 -17.67 -7.95
CA ALA A 253 14.27 -16.43 -8.55
C ALA A 253 13.25 -15.28 -8.45
N TYR A 254 11.95 -15.56 -8.63
CA TYR A 254 10.92 -14.55 -8.46
C TYR A 254 10.70 -14.14 -6.99
N ALA A 255 10.86 -15.06 -6.04
CA ALA A 255 10.85 -14.74 -4.62
C ALA A 255 11.97 -13.74 -4.27
N LEU A 256 13.17 -13.91 -4.85
CA LEU A 256 14.28 -12.97 -4.73
C LEU A 256 13.92 -11.58 -5.29
N ILE A 257 13.31 -11.52 -6.48
CA ILE A 257 12.82 -10.26 -7.08
C ILE A 257 11.81 -9.59 -6.16
N SER A 258 10.83 -10.33 -5.67
CA SER A 258 9.75 -9.80 -4.82
C SER A 258 10.29 -9.21 -3.52
N SER A 259 11.28 -9.86 -2.91
CA SER A 259 11.91 -9.42 -1.67
C SER A 259 12.81 -8.19 -1.87
N THR A 260 13.53 -8.10 -2.98
CA THR A 260 14.46 -7.00 -3.27
C THR A 260 13.77 -5.83 -3.98
N VAL A 261 13.41 -6.01 -5.25
CA VAL A 261 12.79 -4.97 -6.09
C VAL A 261 11.41 -4.58 -5.53
N GLY A 262 10.67 -5.54 -4.95
CA GLY A 262 9.40 -5.29 -4.26
C GLY A 262 9.55 -4.34 -3.08
N SER A 263 10.57 -4.51 -2.25
CA SER A 263 10.86 -3.62 -1.11
C SER A 263 11.18 -2.19 -1.56
N TYR A 264 11.90 -2.03 -2.66
CA TYR A 264 12.20 -0.70 -3.22
C TYR A 264 10.96 0.00 -3.78
N ARG A 265 9.98 -0.75 -4.30
CA ARG A 265 8.68 -0.19 -4.71
C ARG A 265 7.92 0.44 -3.55
N VAL A 266 8.07 -0.07 -2.33
CA VAL A 266 7.45 0.50 -1.12
C VAL A 266 7.98 1.91 -0.83
N LEU A 267 9.26 2.20 -1.08
CA LEU A 267 9.82 3.55 -0.94
C LEU A 267 9.16 4.54 -1.91
N LEU A 268 8.87 4.11 -3.13
CA LEU A 268 8.19 4.94 -4.13
C LEU A 268 6.72 5.23 -3.75
N ILE A 269 6.07 4.31 -3.04
CA ILE A 269 4.76 4.58 -2.42
C ILE A 269 4.88 5.71 -1.39
N GLY A 270 5.95 5.74 -0.60
CA GLY A 270 6.21 6.83 0.36
C GLY A 270 6.29 8.22 -0.28
N VAL A 271 6.88 8.33 -1.49
CA VAL A 271 6.87 9.59 -2.28
C VAL A 271 5.43 9.95 -2.66
N ALA A 272 4.69 9.01 -3.21
CA ALA A 272 3.31 9.20 -3.67
C ALA A 272 2.35 9.58 -2.52
N GLU A 273 2.48 8.94 -1.37
CA GLU A 273 1.68 9.26 -0.19
C GLU A 273 2.02 10.64 0.43
N GLY A 274 3.28 11.08 0.29
CA GLY A 274 3.73 12.37 0.80
C GLY A 274 3.10 13.57 0.10
N ILE A 275 2.71 13.43 -1.17
CA ILE A 275 2.09 14.52 -1.95
C ILE A 275 0.58 14.61 -1.78
N GLN A 276 -0.06 13.52 -1.37
CA GLN A 276 -1.52 13.40 -1.32
C GLN A 276 -2.19 14.49 -0.47
N PRO A 277 -1.76 14.80 0.76
CA PRO A 277 -2.34 15.88 1.56
C PRO A 277 -2.20 17.25 0.91
N LEU A 278 -1.03 17.52 0.33
CA LEU A 278 -0.74 18.80 -0.29
C LEU A 278 -1.58 19.02 -1.56
N ALA A 279 -1.70 17.97 -2.39
CA ALA A 279 -2.46 18.05 -3.63
C ALA A 279 -3.96 18.21 -3.38
N SER A 280 -4.53 17.47 -2.39
CA SER A 280 -5.94 17.57 -2.06
C SER A 280 -6.30 18.91 -1.40
N TYR A 281 -5.42 19.46 -0.56
CA TYR A 281 -5.59 20.80 0.00
C TYR A 281 -5.55 21.88 -1.08
N ALA A 282 -4.52 21.88 -1.93
CA ALA A 282 -4.39 22.85 -3.04
C ALA A 282 -5.55 22.76 -4.03
N TYR A 283 -6.08 21.55 -4.24
CA TYR A 283 -7.27 21.35 -5.06
C TYR A 283 -8.51 21.99 -4.44
N GLY A 284 -8.72 21.81 -3.13
CA GLY A 284 -9.79 22.48 -2.39
C GLY A 284 -9.68 24.00 -2.40
N ALA A 285 -8.47 24.53 -2.27
CA ALA A 285 -8.18 25.97 -2.35
C ALA A 285 -8.32 26.56 -3.77
N HIS A 286 -8.57 25.73 -4.80
CA HIS A 286 -8.57 26.13 -6.20
C HIS A 286 -7.28 26.87 -6.62
N ASP A 287 -6.13 26.50 -6.01
CA ASP A 287 -4.82 27.04 -6.31
C ASP A 287 -4.13 26.18 -7.40
N PHE A 288 -4.43 26.49 -8.64
CA PHE A 288 -3.87 25.77 -9.80
C PHE A 288 -2.34 25.90 -9.90
N HIS A 289 -1.77 27.01 -9.41
CA HIS A 289 -0.32 27.19 -9.40
C HIS A 289 0.34 26.23 -8.40
N ALA A 290 -0.20 26.14 -7.19
CA ALA A 290 0.27 25.18 -6.18
C ALA A 290 0.12 23.73 -6.67
N ILE A 291 -1.01 23.37 -7.31
CA ILE A 291 -1.24 22.02 -7.87
C ILE A 291 -0.14 21.67 -8.88
N ARG A 292 0.20 22.56 -9.82
CA ARG A 292 1.29 22.34 -10.80
C ARG A 292 2.63 22.19 -10.11
N LYS A 293 2.93 23.06 -9.14
CA LYS A 293 4.20 23.04 -8.41
C LYS A 293 4.36 21.74 -7.61
N ILE A 294 3.32 21.27 -6.93
CA ILE A 294 3.30 20.00 -6.18
C ILE A 294 3.50 18.83 -7.14
N ARG A 295 2.73 18.77 -8.24
CA ARG A 295 2.85 17.74 -9.25
C ARG A 295 4.27 17.66 -9.82
N ASN A 296 4.82 18.79 -10.27
CA ASN A 296 6.13 18.82 -10.91
C ASN A 296 7.25 18.41 -9.94
N LYS A 297 7.21 18.90 -8.69
CA LYS A 297 8.16 18.47 -7.65
C LYS A 297 8.02 16.98 -7.35
N ALA A 298 6.80 16.46 -7.27
CA ALA A 298 6.55 15.05 -7.03
C ALA A 298 7.10 14.16 -8.15
N VAL A 299 6.86 14.55 -9.41
CA VAL A 299 7.37 13.83 -10.59
C VAL A 299 8.90 13.83 -10.60
N ILE A 300 9.54 14.98 -10.39
CA ILE A 300 11.01 15.10 -10.35
C ILE A 300 11.58 14.24 -9.21
N THR A 301 10.98 14.30 -8.01
CA THR A 301 11.43 13.49 -6.87
C THR A 301 11.26 11.99 -7.17
N ALA A 302 10.11 11.59 -7.74
CA ALA A 302 9.85 10.20 -8.09
C ALA A 302 10.84 9.68 -9.13
N ILE A 303 11.13 10.44 -10.17
CA ILE A 303 12.11 10.07 -11.21
C ILE A 303 13.50 9.96 -10.57
N GLY A 304 13.92 10.92 -9.75
CA GLY A 304 15.22 10.89 -9.08
C GLY A 304 15.38 9.68 -8.15
N VAL A 305 14.38 9.41 -7.31
CA VAL A 305 14.40 8.24 -6.41
C VAL A 305 14.35 6.94 -7.21
N SER A 306 13.52 6.85 -8.25
CA SER A 306 13.43 5.70 -9.14
C SER A 306 14.77 5.37 -9.80
N PHE A 307 15.43 6.37 -10.34
CA PHE A 307 16.73 6.21 -10.99
C PHE A 307 17.82 5.82 -10.00
N PHE A 308 17.83 6.44 -8.81
CA PHE A 308 18.72 6.04 -7.72
C PHE A 308 18.53 4.58 -7.34
N LEU A 309 17.30 4.13 -7.12
CA LEU A 309 16.98 2.75 -6.75
C LEU A 309 17.34 1.77 -7.88
N PHE A 310 17.16 2.15 -9.13
CA PHE A 310 17.58 1.35 -10.28
C PHE A 310 19.10 1.14 -10.28
N ILE A 311 19.89 2.23 -10.18
CA ILE A 311 21.36 2.13 -10.14
C ILE A 311 21.80 1.33 -8.93
N PHE A 312 21.21 1.58 -7.75
CA PHE A 312 21.53 0.87 -6.52
C PHE A 312 21.26 -0.64 -6.66
N THR A 313 20.11 -1.01 -7.25
CA THR A 313 19.75 -2.41 -7.47
C THR A 313 20.77 -3.09 -8.40
N ILE A 314 21.15 -2.46 -9.50
CA ILE A 314 22.14 -3.02 -10.43
C ILE A 314 23.51 -3.16 -9.76
N ALA A 315 23.97 -2.14 -9.04
CA ALA A 315 25.26 -2.14 -8.35
C ALA A 315 25.36 -3.24 -7.28
N THR A 316 24.22 -3.57 -6.65
CA THR A 316 24.15 -4.55 -5.56
C THR A 316 23.57 -5.91 -5.99
N ALA A 317 23.19 -6.08 -7.27
CA ALA A 317 22.50 -7.28 -7.76
C ALA A 317 23.20 -8.59 -7.44
N ARG A 318 24.53 -8.62 -7.49
CA ARG A 318 25.35 -9.82 -7.20
C ARG A 318 25.28 -10.27 -5.75
N PHE A 319 24.97 -9.38 -4.82
CA PHE A 319 24.92 -9.71 -3.39
C PHE A 319 23.61 -10.36 -2.97
N TYR A 320 22.50 -10.12 -3.70
CA TYR A 320 21.19 -10.63 -3.28
C TYR A 320 21.09 -12.14 -3.23
N PRO A 321 21.52 -12.91 -4.25
CA PRO A 321 21.48 -14.37 -4.17
C PRO A 321 22.20 -14.92 -2.94
N ALA A 322 23.40 -14.39 -2.65
CA ALA A 322 24.19 -14.83 -1.50
C ALA A 322 23.50 -14.47 -0.15
N ILE A 323 22.88 -13.29 -0.03
CA ILE A 323 22.15 -12.87 1.18
C ILE A 323 20.96 -13.81 1.45
N TYR A 324 20.31 -14.32 0.40
CA TYR A 324 19.18 -15.24 0.51
C TYR A 324 19.57 -16.72 0.47
N GLY A 325 20.87 -17.02 0.53
CA GLY A 325 21.38 -18.40 0.59
C GLY A 325 21.27 -19.18 -0.71
N TYR A 326 21.13 -18.51 -1.85
CA TYR A 326 21.12 -19.18 -3.15
C TYR A 326 22.55 -19.42 -3.65
N GLU A 327 22.80 -20.64 -4.15
CA GLU A 327 24.07 -21.06 -4.70
C GLU A 327 23.90 -21.67 -6.11
N GLY A 328 25.00 -21.78 -6.86
CA GLY A 328 25.03 -22.42 -8.18
C GLY A 328 24.07 -21.80 -9.18
N GLU A 329 23.32 -22.64 -9.89
CA GLU A 329 22.37 -22.23 -10.95
C GLU A 329 21.27 -21.32 -10.44
N ALA A 330 20.78 -21.54 -9.21
CA ALA A 330 19.77 -20.70 -8.59
C ALA A 330 20.28 -19.27 -8.34
N ALA A 331 21.55 -19.10 -7.97
CA ALA A 331 22.16 -17.80 -7.78
C ALA A 331 22.32 -17.04 -9.10
N GLU A 332 22.76 -17.74 -10.16
CA GLU A 332 22.91 -17.15 -11.49
C GLU A 332 21.57 -16.72 -12.08
N LEU A 333 20.54 -17.58 -12.02
CA LEU A 333 19.20 -17.24 -12.48
C LEU A 333 18.61 -16.08 -11.68
N GLY A 334 18.77 -16.10 -10.34
CA GLY A 334 18.31 -15.02 -9.46
C GLY A 334 18.98 -13.68 -9.76
N TYR A 335 20.29 -13.67 -9.96
CA TYR A 335 21.03 -12.48 -10.37
C TYR A 335 20.53 -11.93 -11.70
N HIS A 336 20.40 -12.78 -12.74
CA HIS A 336 19.90 -12.39 -14.05
C HIS A 336 18.48 -11.83 -13.95
N ALA A 337 17.59 -12.50 -13.23
CA ALA A 337 16.20 -12.10 -13.03
C ALA A 337 16.09 -10.73 -12.34
N VAL A 338 16.91 -10.46 -11.33
CA VAL A 338 16.97 -9.15 -10.64
C VAL A 338 17.47 -8.08 -11.61
N MET A 339 18.52 -8.33 -12.38
CA MET A 339 19.08 -7.37 -13.35
C MET A 339 18.05 -6.93 -14.39
N VAL A 340 17.33 -7.90 -14.97
CA VAL A 340 16.29 -7.61 -15.98
C VAL A 340 15.13 -6.85 -15.34
N THR A 341 14.64 -7.32 -14.20
CA THR A 341 13.46 -6.75 -13.55
C THR A 341 13.74 -5.37 -12.91
N ALA A 342 14.99 -5.06 -12.55
CA ALA A 342 15.36 -3.76 -11.98
C ALA A 342 14.93 -2.58 -12.86
N ALA A 343 14.92 -2.75 -14.19
CA ALA A 343 14.52 -1.70 -15.13
C ALA A 343 13.09 -1.18 -14.89
N GLN A 344 12.19 -1.97 -14.30
CA GLN A 344 10.85 -1.50 -13.93
C GLN A 344 10.88 -0.33 -12.95
N LEU A 345 11.92 -0.24 -12.08
CA LEU A 345 12.03 0.81 -11.06
C LEU A 345 12.07 2.20 -11.69
N ILE A 346 12.69 2.34 -12.88
CA ILE A 346 12.75 3.62 -13.61
C ILE A 346 11.33 4.17 -13.85
N PHE A 347 10.39 3.30 -14.15
CA PHE A 347 9.03 3.65 -14.54
C PHE A 347 8.05 3.67 -13.35
N THR A 348 8.29 2.89 -12.31
CA THR A 348 7.36 2.69 -11.20
C THR A 348 7.06 3.98 -10.44
N GLY A 349 8.05 4.84 -10.22
CA GLY A 349 7.87 6.07 -9.44
C GLY A 349 6.85 7.03 -10.04
N LEU A 350 6.90 7.25 -11.36
CA LEU A 350 5.94 8.12 -12.05
C LEU A 350 4.52 7.54 -11.98
N VAL A 351 4.36 6.23 -12.18
CA VAL A 351 3.07 5.55 -12.06
C VAL A 351 2.47 5.73 -10.67
N ARG A 352 3.27 5.56 -9.61
CA ARG A 352 2.81 5.73 -8.22
C ARG A 352 2.39 7.16 -7.92
N VAL A 353 3.19 8.14 -8.33
CA VAL A 353 2.85 9.57 -8.18
C VAL A 353 1.60 9.93 -8.98
N THR A 354 1.46 9.43 -10.21
CA THR A 354 0.28 9.65 -11.04
C THR A 354 -1.00 9.16 -10.38
N ASN A 355 -0.97 7.94 -9.84
CA ASN A 355 -2.09 7.37 -9.11
C ASN A 355 -2.49 8.24 -7.91
N SER A 356 -1.52 8.58 -7.06
CA SER A 356 -1.76 9.37 -5.86
C SER A 356 -2.25 10.78 -6.18
N PHE A 357 -1.66 11.42 -7.17
CA PHE A 357 -2.05 12.74 -7.60
C PHE A 357 -3.51 12.79 -8.09
N PHE A 358 -3.90 11.88 -8.98
CA PHE A 358 -5.24 11.95 -9.58
C PHE A 358 -6.37 11.67 -8.60
N TYR A 359 -6.25 10.72 -7.68
CA TYR A 359 -7.31 10.58 -6.67
C TYR A 359 -7.33 11.74 -5.67
N SER A 360 -6.18 12.40 -5.44
CA SER A 360 -6.07 13.56 -4.55
C SER A 360 -6.73 14.81 -5.11
N VAL A 361 -6.75 14.98 -6.44
CA VAL A 361 -7.40 16.11 -7.12
C VAL A 361 -8.79 15.76 -7.68
N GLY A 362 -9.44 14.74 -7.14
CA GLY A 362 -10.81 14.36 -7.49
C GLY A 362 -10.99 13.80 -8.90
N LYS A 363 -9.90 13.38 -9.56
CA LYS A 363 -9.93 12.71 -10.87
C LYS A 363 -9.92 11.19 -10.74
N ASP A 364 -10.86 10.67 -9.95
CA ASP A 364 -10.97 9.25 -9.59
C ASP A 364 -10.90 8.32 -10.82
N LYS A 365 -11.53 8.69 -11.95
CA LYS A 365 -11.52 7.87 -13.17
C LYS A 365 -10.11 7.63 -13.71
N TYR A 366 -9.23 8.65 -13.69
CA TYR A 366 -7.86 8.51 -14.13
C TYR A 366 -7.05 7.62 -13.20
N SER A 367 -7.23 7.79 -11.90
CA SER A 367 -6.58 6.95 -10.90
C SER A 367 -7.05 5.50 -10.97
N LEU A 368 -8.36 5.26 -11.08
CA LEU A 368 -8.94 3.92 -11.22
C LEU A 368 -8.40 3.21 -12.46
N PHE A 369 -8.37 3.90 -13.61
CA PHE A 369 -7.81 3.31 -14.82
C PHE A 369 -6.35 2.89 -14.60
N MET A 370 -5.50 3.79 -14.11
CA MET A 370 -4.08 3.51 -13.88
C MET A 370 -3.83 2.34 -12.92
N ILE A 371 -4.65 2.22 -11.87
CA ILE A 371 -4.47 1.22 -10.82
C ILE A 371 -4.93 -0.16 -11.28
N TYR A 372 -6.08 -0.24 -11.96
CA TYR A 372 -6.69 -1.51 -12.31
C TYR A 372 -6.31 -2.01 -13.71
N PHE A 373 -5.86 -1.13 -14.59
CA PHE A 373 -5.42 -1.49 -15.94
C PHE A 373 -4.20 -2.44 -15.93
N ASP A 374 -3.25 -2.21 -15.00
CA ASP A 374 -2.08 -3.09 -14.84
C ASP A 374 -2.50 -4.52 -14.43
N PRO A 375 -3.08 -4.75 -13.25
CA PRO A 375 -3.34 -6.11 -12.77
C PRO A 375 -4.47 -6.85 -13.50
N LEU A 376 -5.42 -6.13 -14.12
CA LEU A 376 -6.55 -6.78 -14.76
C LEU A 376 -6.39 -6.97 -16.28
N ILE A 377 -5.57 -6.16 -16.94
CA ILE A 377 -5.42 -6.19 -18.39
C ILE A 377 -3.96 -6.37 -18.79
N MET A 378 -3.08 -5.45 -18.41
CA MET A 378 -1.71 -5.43 -18.95
C MET A 378 -0.88 -6.61 -18.48
N THR A 379 -0.81 -6.86 -17.18
CA THR A 379 -0.03 -7.98 -16.64
C THR A 379 -0.56 -9.33 -17.10
N PRO A 380 -1.88 -9.65 -17.05
CA PRO A 380 -2.39 -10.91 -17.62
C PRO A 380 -2.08 -11.08 -19.10
N LEU A 381 -2.18 -10.02 -19.89
CA LEU A 381 -1.87 -10.07 -21.33
C LEU A 381 -0.39 -10.32 -21.58
N THR A 382 0.48 -9.53 -20.96
CA THR A 382 1.93 -9.60 -21.17
C THR A 382 2.53 -10.90 -20.65
N ILE A 383 2.07 -11.38 -19.47
CA ILE A 383 2.59 -12.62 -18.86
C ILE A 383 2.14 -13.89 -19.59
N VAL A 384 1.11 -13.81 -20.43
CA VAL A 384 0.71 -14.90 -21.32
C VAL A 384 1.50 -14.88 -22.64
N ILE A 385 1.80 -13.69 -23.16
CA ILE A 385 2.43 -13.51 -24.48
C ILE A 385 3.95 -13.57 -24.39
N LEU A 386 4.57 -12.78 -23.51
CA LEU A 386 6.03 -12.61 -23.47
C LEU A 386 6.79 -13.90 -23.15
N PRO A 387 6.35 -14.75 -22.19
CA PRO A 387 7.06 -15.99 -21.91
C PRO A 387 7.00 -17.02 -23.06
N ARG A 388 6.02 -16.93 -23.96
CA ARG A 388 5.95 -17.79 -25.15
C ARG A 388 6.98 -17.41 -26.20
N ILE A 389 7.46 -16.16 -26.20
CA ILE A 389 8.41 -15.62 -27.17
C ILE A 389 9.82 -15.63 -26.59
N LEU A 390 10.00 -15.28 -25.33
CA LEU A 390 11.27 -15.02 -24.66
C LEU A 390 11.58 -16.01 -23.54
N GLY A 391 10.76 -17.06 -23.34
CA GLY A 391 10.95 -18.00 -22.23
C GLY A 391 10.86 -17.31 -20.86
N LEU A 392 11.74 -17.66 -19.94
CA LEU A 392 11.78 -17.10 -18.60
C LEU A 392 12.02 -15.57 -18.58
N ASP A 393 12.82 -15.05 -19.52
CA ASP A 393 13.06 -13.61 -19.63
C ASP A 393 11.77 -12.84 -19.92
N GLY A 394 10.82 -13.44 -20.62
CA GLY A 394 9.50 -12.89 -20.84
C GLY A 394 8.74 -12.64 -19.54
N ILE A 395 8.96 -13.47 -18.50
CA ILE A 395 8.35 -13.26 -17.18
C ILE A 395 8.98 -12.04 -16.49
N TRP A 396 10.32 -11.96 -16.51
CA TRP A 396 11.07 -10.87 -15.89
C TRP A 396 10.78 -9.51 -16.54
N ILE A 397 10.66 -9.49 -17.86
CA ILE A 397 10.38 -8.28 -18.65
C ILE A 397 8.93 -7.83 -18.51
N THR A 398 7.99 -8.71 -18.17
CA THR A 398 6.56 -8.37 -18.04
C THR A 398 6.35 -7.09 -17.22
N ALA A 399 6.94 -7.01 -16.03
CA ALA A 399 6.80 -5.85 -15.16
C ALA A 399 7.42 -4.58 -15.76
N VAL A 400 8.50 -4.70 -16.52
CA VAL A 400 9.15 -3.57 -17.20
C VAL A 400 8.24 -3.01 -18.28
N VAL A 401 7.70 -3.88 -19.14
CA VAL A 401 6.81 -3.50 -20.25
C VAL A 401 5.53 -2.87 -19.75
N THR A 402 4.89 -3.47 -18.72
CA THR A 402 3.65 -2.92 -18.15
C THR A 402 3.88 -1.55 -17.55
N GLN A 403 4.95 -1.35 -16.76
CA GLN A 403 5.26 -0.06 -16.16
C GLN A 403 5.67 0.98 -17.21
N PHE A 404 6.35 0.59 -18.28
CA PHE A 404 6.65 1.49 -19.41
C PHE A 404 5.39 1.98 -20.10
N ILE A 405 4.46 1.08 -20.45
CA ILE A 405 3.18 1.46 -21.08
C ILE A 405 2.37 2.39 -20.18
N LEU A 406 2.30 2.08 -18.88
CA LEU A 406 1.63 2.94 -17.91
C LEU A 406 2.26 4.33 -17.81
N ASN A 407 3.57 4.48 -18.01
CA ASN A 407 4.21 5.80 -18.07
C ASN A 407 3.73 6.61 -19.27
N ILE A 408 3.61 6.00 -20.45
CA ILE A 408 3.07 6.68 -21.64
C ILE A 408 1.64 7.17 -21.35
N VAL A 409 0.83 6.32 -20.77
CA VAL A 409 -0.55 6.68 -20.36
C VAL A 409 -0.54 7.82 -19.33
N ALA A 410 0.35 7.76 -18.34
CA ALA A 410 0.49 8.78 -17.31
C ALA A 410 0.83 10.16 -17.90
N PHE A 411 1.76 10.22 -18.84
CA PHE A 411 2.09 11.47 -19.55
C PHE A 411 0.88 12.02 -20.34
N GLY A 412 0.14 11.15 -21.04
CA GLY A 412 -1.10 11.55 -21.73
C GLY A 412 -2.16 12.12 -20.78
N MET A 413 -2.32 11.49 -19.61
CA MET A 413 -3.24 11.95 -18.57
C MET A 413 -2.82 13.29 -17.97
N PHE A 414 -1.53 13.50 -17.68
CA PHE A 414 -1.03 14.78 -17.19
C PHE A 414 -1.22 15.89 -18.23
N ALA A 415 -0.96 15.64 -19.51
CA ALA A 415 -1.19 16.58 -20.58
C ALA A 415 -2.69 16.97 -20.72
N SER A 416 -3.58 15.98 -20.62
CA SER A 416 -5.04 16.20 -20.62
C SER A 416 -5.48 17.04 -19.42
N HIS A 417 -4.99 16.71 -18.22
CA HIS A 417 -5.31 17.46 -17.01
C HIS A 417 -4.80 18.90 -17.05
N GLU A 418 -3.61 19.12 -17.61
CA GLU A 418 -3.05 20.48 -17.79
C GLU A 418 -3.94 21.35 -18.70
N ARG A 419 -4.44 20.78 -19.82
CA ARG A 419 -5.39 21.48 -20.69
C ARG A 419 -6.68 21.83 -19.96
N GLN A 420 -7.20 20.93 -19.10
CA GLN A 420 -8.41 21.19 -18.30
C GLN A 420 -8.17 22.31 -17.29
N MET A 421 -7.02 22.31 -16.59
CA MET A 421 -6.68 23.37 -15.64
C MET A 421 -6.58 24.74 -16.31
N LYS A 422 -5.94 24.84 -17.48
CA LYS A 422 -5.85 26.10 -18.24
C LYS A 422 -7.22 26.61 -18.64
N ARG A 423 -8.17 25.75 -19.02
CA ARG A 423 -9.55 26.16 -19.33
C ARG A 423 -10.26 26.72 -18.09
N MET A 424 -10.17 26.05 -16.95
CA MET A 424 -10.76 26.50 -15.70
C MET A 424 -10.15 27.83 -15.22
N GLU A 425 -8.85 28.05 -15.40
CA GLU A 425 -8.21 29.36 -15.12
C GLU A 425 -8.73 30.47 -16.02
N ALA A 426 -8.89 30.20 -17.31
CA ALA A 426 -9.45 31.18 -18.23
C ALA A 426 -10.89 31.53 -17.89
N GLU A 427 -11.74 30.53 -17.59
CA GLU A 427 -13.13 30.75 -17.17
C GLU A 427 -13.22 31.58 -15.87
N LYS A 428 -12.35 31.32 -14.89
CA LYS A 428 -12.30 32.08 -13.64
C LYS A 428 -11.85 33.53 -13.88
N ALA A 429 -10.92 33.77 -14.80
CA ALA A 429 -10.48 35.10 -15.18
C ALA A 429 -11.57 35.91 -15.91
N PHE A 430 -12.45 35.25 -16.67
CA PHE A 430 -13.61 35.88 -17.31
C PHE A 430 -14.75 36.16 -16.32
N ALA A 431 -15.00 35.30 -15.35
CA ALA A 431 -16.05 35.44 -14.34
C ALA A 431 -15.73 36.47 -13.23
N GLY A 432 -14.46 36.86 -13.10
CA GLY A 432 -13.98 37.88 -12.15
C GLY A 432 -13.86 39.29 -12.76
N LYS A 433 -14.20 39.43 -14.04
CA LYS A 433 -14.38 40.72 -14.73
C LYS A 433 -15.87 41.04 -14.86
#